data_3f46584056659bab418e3be4a1bc08b7
#
_entry.id   3f46584056659bab418e3be4a1bc08b7
#
_cell.length_a   1.000
_cell.length_b   1.000
_cell.length_c   1.000
_cell.angle_alpha   90.00
_cell.angle_beta   90.00
_cell.angle_gamma   90.00
#
_symmetry.space_group_name_H-M   'P 1'
#
loop_
_entity.id
_entity.type
_entity.pdbx_description
1 polymer ?
#
loop_
_entity_poly.entity_id
_entity_poly.type
_entity_poly.pdbx_seq_one_letter_code
_entity_poly.pdbx_strand_id
1 'polypeptide(L)'
;MHRIIDMKLNRPYILYIFICLWLLFLPSCTNHLWGKDFVVVIDAGHGGHDPGAIGKISKEKNINLNVALKVGNLIKRNCDDVKVIYTRSKDVFIPLDRRAEIANNAKADLFISIHTNALANNRTAKGASTWTLGLAKSDRKSTR
;
A
#
# COMPACT_ATOMS: atom_id res chain seq x y z
N MET A 1 62.81 3.05 42.01
CA MET A 1 63.22 2.03 41.01
C MET A 1 61.96 1.64 40.19
N HIS A 2 61.67 2.38 39.10
CA HIS A 2 60.51 2.13 38.24
C HIS A 2 60.91 1.18 37.12
N ARG A 3 60.34 -0.03 37.12
CA ARG A 3 60.42 -0.94 35.98
C ARG A 3 59.43 -0.50 34.90
N ILE A 4 59.90 0.05 33.81
CA ILE A 4 59.15 0.25 32.59
C ILE A 4 59.00 -1.14 31.96
N ILE A 5 57.80 -1.67 31.93
CA ILE A 5 57.47 -2.90 31.23
C ILE A 5 57.44 -2.56 29.75
N ASP A 6 58.50 -2.91 29.06
CA ASP A 6 58.63 -2.80 27.60
C ASP A 6 57.74 -3.88 26.92
N MET A 7 56.47 -3.60 26.73
CA MET A 7 55.55 -4.47 25.98
C MET A 7 55.90 -4.37 24.50
N LYS A 8 56.85 -5.17 24.02
CA LYS A 8 57.04 -5.40 22.59
C LYS A 8 55.81 -6.10 22.03
N LEU A 9 54.86 -5.33 21.52
CA LEU A 9 53.70 -5.89 20.80
C LEU A 9 54.23 -6.65 19.57
N ASN A 10 54.06 -7.97 19.59
CA ASN A 10 54.56 -8.83 18.54
C ASN A 10 53.84 -8.50 17.23
N ARG A 11 54.55 -8.22 16.14
CA ARG A 11 54.02 -7.76 14.85
C ARG A 11 52.76 -8.51 14.33
N PRO A 12 52.60 -9.84 14.53
CA PRO A 12 51.39 -10.53 14.12
C PRO A 12 50.13 -10.07 14.85
N TYR A 13 50.21 -9.71 16.15
CA TYR A 13 49.04 -9.27 16.94
C TYR A 13 48.52 -7.90 16.46
N ILE A 14 49.42 -7.04 16.02
CA ILE A 14 49.04 -5.72 15.45
C ILE A 14 48.24 -5.93 14.18
N LEU A 15 48.65 -6.84 13.30
CA LEU A 15 47.96 -7.17 12.09
C LEU A 15 46.55 -7.74 12.36
N TYR A 16 46.42 -8.64 13.34
CA TYR A 16 45.12 -9.20 13.77
C TYR A 16 44.19 -8.12 14.32
N ILE A 17 44.68 -7.19 15.10
CA ILE A 17 43.90 -6.07 15.63
C ILE A 17 43.36 -5.20 14.46
N PHE A 18 44.20 -4.87 13.49
CA PHE A 18 43.77 -4.09 12.31
C PHE A 18 42.75 -4.85 11.46
N ILE A 19 42.91 -6.16 11.28
CA ILE A 19 41.94 -6.99 10.55
C ILE A 19 40.60 -7.03 11.31
N CYS A 20 40.61 -7.23 12.61
CA CYS A 20 39.39 -7.23 13.41
C CYS A 20 38.71 -5.86 13.43
N LEU A 21 39.45 -4.77 13.54
CA LEU A 21 38.93 -3.41 13.40
C LEU A 21 38.35 -3.17 12.00
N TRP A 22 39.02 -3.63 10.96
CA TRP A 22 38.53 -3.49 9.58
C TRP A 22 37.25 -4.29 9.33
N LEU A 23 37.13 -5.50 9.91
CA LEU A 23 35.92 -6.31 9.87
C LEU A 23 34.74 -5.65 10.62
N LEU A 24 35.00 -4.87 11.69
CA LEU A 24 33.99 -4.09 12.39
C LEU A 24 33.50 -2.87 11.58
N PHE A 25 34.34 -2.38 10.67
CA PHE A 25 34.01 -1.28 9.76
C PHE A 25 33.46 -1.74 8.40
N LEU A 26 33.39 -3.07 8.16
CA LEU A 26 32.62 -3.52 7.00
C LEU A 26 31.20 -3.03 7.18
N PRO A 27 30.66 -2.20 6.26
CA PRO A 27 29.25 -1.82 6.31
C PRO A 27 28.51 -3.14 6.33
N SER A 28 27.72 -3.37 7.37
CA SER A 28 26.71 -4.43 7.36
C SER A 28 25.86 -4.14 6.14
N CYS A 29 26.22 -4.76 5.02
CA CYS A 29 25.39 -4.77 3.83
C CYS A 29 24.16 -5.56 4.28
N THR A 30 23.26 -4.89 4.99
CA THR A 30 21.90 -5.35 5.11
C THR A 30 21.41 -5.36 3.68
N ASN A 31 21.53 -6.53 3.03
CA ASN A 31 20.78 -6.81 1.83
C ASN A 31 19.32 -6.58 2.24
N HIS A 32 18.87 -5.35 2.08
CA HIS A 32 17.47 -5.06 1.96
C HIS A 32 17.06 -5.89 0.73
N LEU A 33 16.56 -7.09 0.98
CA LEU A 33 15.83 -7.85 -0.02
C LEU A 33 14.71 -6.91 -0.44
N TRP A 34 14.93 -6.21 -1.53
CA TRP A 34 13.90 -5.40 -2.18
C TRP A 34 12.86 -6.40 -2.67
N GLY A 35 11.97 -6.78 -1.75
CA GLY A 35 10.73 -7.42 -2.12
C GLY A 35 10.01 -6.47 -3.08
N LYS A 36 9.38 -7.02 -4.10
CA LYS A 36 8.49 -6.24 -4.98
C LYS A 36 7.48 -5.51 -4.09
N ASP A 37 7.36 -4.19 -4.25
CA ASP A 37 6.33 -3.41 -3.58
C ASP A 37 4.95 -4.04 -3.81
N PHE A 38 4.17 -4.18 -2.74
CA PHE A 38 2.78 -4.59 -2.88
C PHE A 38 1.97 -3.42 -3.44
N VAL A 39 1.39 -3.61 -4.63
CA VAL A 39 0.70 -2.53 -5.34
C VAL A 39 -0.80 -2.56 -5.04
N VAL A 40 -1.30 -1.50 -4.41
CA VAL A 40 -2.72 -1.29 -4.14
C VAL A 40 -3.26 -0.22 -5.09
N VAL A 41 -4.28 -0.54 -5.87
CA VAL A 41 -5.05 0.44 -6.63
C VAL A 41 -6.35 0.75 -5.88
N ILE A 42 -6.56 2.02 -5.57
CA ILE A 42 -7.77 2.51 -4.92
C ILE A 42 -8.62 3.23 -5.97
N ASP A 43 -9.82 2.71 -6.18
CA ASP A 43 -10.81 3.25 -7.09
C ASP A 43 -11.88 4.03 -6.32
N ALA A 44 -11.95 5.33 -6.58
CA ALA A 44 -13.04 6.16 -6.10
C ALA A 44 -14.19 6.12 -7.12
N GLY A 45 -15.26 5.40 -6.82
CA GLY A 45 -16.40 5.27 -7.73
C GLY A 45 -16.98 6.61 -8.17
N HIS A 46 -17.57 6.63 -9.39
CA HIS A 46 -18.15 7.83 -10.02
C HIS A 46 -17.10 8.92 -10.30
N GLY A 47 -17.53 10.18 -10.52
CA GLY A 47 -16.65 11.33 -10.74
C GLY A 47 -17.03 12.17 -11.96
N GLY A 48 -16.64 13.44 -11.97
CA GLY A 48 -16.95 14.37 -13.05
C GLY A 48 -18.45 14.54 -13.27
N HIS A 49 -18.93 14.23 -14.47
CA HIS A 49 -20.34 14.30 -14.82
C HIS A 49 -21.22 13.19 -14.22
N ASP A 50 -20.61 12.10 -13.73
CA ASP A 50 -21.32 11.03 -13.00
C ASP A 50 -21.33 11.32 -11.50
N PRO A 51 -22.44 11.78 -10.91
CA PRO A 51 -22.51 12.11 -9.50
C PRO A 51 -22.64 10.89 -8.59
N GLY A 52 -23.01 9.71 -9.13
CA GLY A 52 -23.50 8.59 -8.32
C GLY A 52 -24.81 8.96 -7.61
N ALA A 53 -25.06 8.39 -6.45
CA ALA A 53 -26.21 8.72 -5.63
C ALA A 53 -26.15 10.19 -5.16
N ILE A 54 -27.31 10.87 -5.26
CA ILE A 54 -27.46 12.28 -4.87
C ILE A 54 -28.21 12.34 -3.54
N GLY A 55 -27.49 12.75 -2.50
CA GLY A 55 -28.06 13.02 -1.20
C GLY A 55 -28.52 14.47 -1.03
N LYS A 56 -29.09 14.79 0.15
CA LYS A 56 -29.54 16.16 0.44
C LYS A 56 -28.41 17.19 0.48
N ILE A 57 -27.24 16.79 0.95
CA ILE A 57 -26.10 17.69 1.21
C ILE A 57 -24.81 17.26 0.48
N SER A 58 -24.78 16.09 -0.12
CA SER A 58 -23.57 15.56 -0.77
C SER A 58 -23.93 14.66 -1.96
N LYS A 59 -22.95 14.47 -2.83
CA LYS A 59 -22.98 13.50 -3.93
C LYS A 59 -22.05 12.36 -3.62
N GLU A 60 -22.40 11.14 -4.02
CA GLU A 60 -21.60 9.93 -3.79
C GLU A 60 -20.15 10.08 -4.26
N LYS A 61 -19.96 10.65 -5.47
CA LYS A 61 -18.61 10.87 -6.02
C LYS A 61 -17.68 11.63 -5.09
N ASN A 62 -18.19 12.59 -4.33
CA ASN A 62 -17.40 13.42 -3.41
C ASN A 62 -17.01 12.64 -2.16
N ILE A 63 -17.95 11.86 -1.63
CA ILE A 63 -17.69 10.98 -0.47
C ILE A 63 -16.68 9.91 -0.83
N ASN A 64 -16.88 9.23 -1.96
CA ASN A 64 -15.98 8.17 -2.43
C ASN A 64 -14.56 8.70 -2.63
N LEU A 65 -14.40 9.89 -3.24
CA LEU A 65 -13.09 10.51 -3.42
C LEU A 65 -12.41 10.81 -2.08
N ASN A 66 -13.14 11.42 -1.16
CA ASN A 66 -12.60 11.78 0.15
C ASN A 66 -12.18 10.54 0.96
N VAL A 67 -12.98 9.47 0.91
CA VAL A 67 -12.66 8.20 1.59
C VAL A 67 -11.44 7.56 0.92
N ALA A 68 -11.41 7.47 -0.41
CA ALA A 68 -10.30 6.89 -1.16
C ALA A 68 -8.96 7.58 -0.82
N LEU A 69 -8.94 8.92 -0.82
CA LEU A 69 -7.75 9.68 -0.48
C LEU A 69 -7.30 9.47 0.97
N LYS A 70 -8.26 9.41 1.92
CA LYS A 70 -7.95 9.13 3.33
C LYS A 70 -7.38 7.73 3.52
N VAL A 71 -7.99 6.71 2.91
CA VAL A 71 -7.51 5.32 2.96
C VAL A 71 -6.09 5.22 2.40
N GLY A 72 -5.86 5.76 1.22
CA GLY A 72 -4.54 5.70 0.62
C GLY A 72 -3.47 6.48 1.40
N ASN A 73 -3.84 7.58 2.04
CA ASN A 73 -2.92 8.29 2.93
C ASN A 73 -2.60 7.51 4.20
N LEU A 74 -3.57 6.76 4.74
CA LEU A 74 -3.33 5.89 5.88
C LEU A 74 -2.41 4.73 5.51
N ILE A 75 -2.62 4.09 4.36
CA ILE A 75 -1.73 3.03 3.86
C ILE A 75 -0.31 3.56 3.71
N LYS A 76 -0.12 4.70 3.03
CA LYS A 76 1.21 5.30 2.82
C LYS A 76 1.96 5.68 4.10
N ARG A 77 1.22 5.94 5.20
CA ARG A 77 1.84 6.29 6.49
C ARG A 77 2.20 5.08 7.34
N ASN A 78 1.55 3.95 7.11
CA ASN A 78 1.65 2.79 7.99
C ASN A 78 2.25 1.55 7.31
N CYS A 79 2.44 1.58 5.98
CA CYS A 79 2.93 0.46 5.19
C CYS A 79 3.99 0.97 4.21
N ASP A 80 5.26 0.84 4.57
CA ASP A 80 6.38 1.39 3.78
C ASP A 80 6.65 0.57 2.51
N ASP A 81 6.20 -0.70 2.48
CA ASP A 81 6.33 -1.64 1.37
C ASP A 81 5.13 -1.65 0.42
N VAL A 82 4.19 -0.69 0.58
CA VAL A 82 2.96 -0.62 -0.21
C VAL A 82 2.95 0.61 -1.12
N LYS A 83 2.88 0.36 -2.42
CA LYS A 83 2.66 1.40 -3.43
C LYS A 83 1.18 1.63 -3.66
N VAL A 84 0.69 2.85 -3.38
CA VAL A 84 -0.71 3.23 -3.59
C VAL A 84 -0.87 4.02 -4.88
N ILE A 85 -1.78 3.55 -5.73
CA ILE A 85 -2.19 4.20 -6.98
C ILE A 85 -3.71 4.48 -6.89
N TYR A 86 -4.16 5.60 -7.43
CA TYR A 86 -5.58 5.95 -7.48
C TYR A 86 -6.07 5.94 -8.92
N THR A 87 -7.31 5.46 -9.16
CA THR A 87 -7.95 5.62 -10.47
C THR A 87 -8.24 7.09 -10.76
N ARG A 88 -8.59 7.86 -9.72
CA ARG A 88 -8.70 9.32 -9.75
C ARG A 88 -8.33 9.93 -8.39
N SER A 89 -7.72 11.08 -8.41
CA SER A 89 -7.39 11.90 -7.22
C SER A 89 -8.09 13.26 -7.23
N LYS A 90 -8.94 13.50 -8.24
CA LYS A 90 -9.71 14.72 -8.46
C LYS A 90 -11.14 14.36 -8.88
N ASP A 91 -12.02 15.37 -8.95
CA ASP A 91 -13.40 15.18 -9.47
C ASP A 91 -13.39 15.13 -11.00
N VAL A 92 -12.96 13.98 -11.55
CA VAL A 92 -12.95 13.67 -12.97
C VAL A 92 -13.67 12.36 -13.21
N PHE A 93 -14.29 12.21 -14.38
CA PHE A 93 -14.91 10.96 -14.81
C PHE A 93 -13.85 10.00 -15.34
N ILE A 94 -13.89 8.75 -14.88
CA ILE A 94 -13.07 7.65 -15.40
C ILE A 94 -14.01 6.52 -15.84
N PRO A 95 -14.01 6.12 -17.12
CA PRO A 95 -14.79 5.00 -17.62
C PRO A 95 -14.48 3.70 -16.88
N LEU A 96 -15.43 2.77 -16.80
CA LEU A 96 -15.28 1.52 -16.02
C LEU A 96 -14.15 0.64 -16.54
N ASP A 97 -14.03 0.51 -17.85
CA ASP A 97 -12.95 -0.22 -18.53
C ASP A 97 -11.57 0.38 -18.20
N ARG A 98 -11.49 1.71 -18.19
CA ARG A 98 -10.26 2.41 -17.87
C ARG A 98 -9.81 2.20 -16.41
N ARG A 99 -10.75 2.04 -15.48
CA ARG A 99 -10.42 1.73 -14.07
C ARG A 99 -9.73 0.37 -13.94
N ALA A 100 -10.28 -0.64 -14.63
CA ALA A 100 -9.68 -1.97 -14.70
C ALA A 100 -8.31 -1.94 -15.40
N GLU A 101 -8.20 -1.18 -16.50
CA GLU A 101 -6.94 -1.02 -17.22
C GLU A 101 -5.86 -0.38 -16.37
N ILE A 102 -6.17 0.64 -15.57
CA ILE A 102 -5.22 1.26 -14.63
C ILE A 102 -4.68 0.21 -13.65
N ALA A 103 -5.55 -0.64 -13.09
CA ALA A 103 -5.13 -1.69 -12.16
C ALA A 103 -4.26 -2.75 -12.85
N ASN A 104 -4.64 -3.18 -14.05
CA ASN A 104 -3.89 -4.20 -14.81
C ASN A 104 -2.52 -3.66 -15.24
N ASN A 105 -2.45 -2.43 -15.75
CA ASN A 105 -1.18 -1.81 -16.16
C ASN A 105 -0.25 -1.56 -14.98
N ALA A 106 -0.81 -1.26 -13.82
CA ALA A 106 -0.06 -1.13 -12.57
C ALA A 106 0.41 -2.48 -12.02
N LYS A 107 -0.05 -3.61 -12.58
CA LYS A 107 0.13 -4.96 -12.01
C LYS A 107 -0.27 -5.00 -10.54
N ALA A 108 -1.46 -4.46 -10.25
CA ALA A 108 -1.97 -4.34 -8.90
C ALA A 108 -2.11 -5.72 -8.23
N ASP A 109 -1.61 -5.82 -7.02
CA ASP A 109 -1.81 -6.99 -6.16
C ASP A 109 -3.17 -6.94 -5.47
N LEU A 110 -3.72 -5.70 -5.28
CA LEU A 110 -5.05 -5.48 -4.72
C LEU A 110 -5.74 -4.28 -5.40
N PHE A 111 -7.02 -4.46 -5.76
CA PHE A 111 -7.89 -3.40 -6.25
C PHE A 111 -9.04 -3.18 -5.25
N ILE A 112 -9.17 -1.94 -4.76
CA ILE A 112 -10.20 -1.55 -3.79
C ILE A 112 -11.08 -0.50 -4.44
N SER A 113 -12.35 -0.84 -4.74
CA SER A 113 -13.34 0.13 -5.22
C SER A 113 -14.22 0.60 -4.06
N ILE A 114 -14.39 1.92 -3.96
CA ILE A 114 -15.10 2.59 -2.88
C ILE A 114 -16.36 3.22 -3.44
N HIS A 115 -17.50 2.80 -2.91
CA HIS A 115 -18.82 3.31 -3.22
C HIS A 115 -19.62 3.61 -1.95
N THR A 116 -20.49 4.61 -2.04
CA THR A 116 -21.43 4.97 -0.97
C THR A 116 -22.84 4.78 -1.50
N ASN A 117 -23.30 3.52 -1.49
CA ASN A 117 -24.60 3.16 -2.03
C ASN A 117 -25.75 3.88 -1.30
N ALA A 118 -26.81 4.23 -2.00
CA ALA A 118 -28.06 4.71 -1.45
C ALA A 118 -29.19 3.71 -1.74
N LEU A 119 -30.02 3.45 -0.73
CA LEU A 119 -31.25 2.67 -0.89
C LEU A 119 -32.42 3.65 -1.05
N ALA A 120 -33.06 3.62 -2.22
CA ALA A 120 -34.11 4.56 -2.59
C ALA A 120 -35.30 4.56 -1.61
N ASN A 121 -35.62 3.43 -1.01
CA ASN A 121 -36.84 3.23 -0.18
C ASN A 121 -36.54 2.85 1.27
N ASN A 122 -35.31 2.86 1.72
CA ASN A 122 -34.99 2.48 3.10
C ASN A 122 -34.05 3.48 3.76
N ARG A 123 -34.61 4.32 4.63
CA ARG A 123 -33.87 5.35 5.38
C ARG A 123 -33.26 4.81 6.68
N THR A 124 -33.56 3.59 7.06
CA THR A 124 -33.11 2.99 8.32
C THR A 124 -31.90 2.08 8.15
N ALA A 125 -31.61 1.66 6.91
CA ALA A 125 -30.43 0.84 6.63
C ALA A 125 -29.15 1.64 6.92
N LYS A 126 -28.29 1.05 7.75
CA LYS A 126 -26.99 1.61 8.14
C LYS A 126 -25.96 0.49 8.11
N GLY A 127 -24.70 0.83 7.85
CA GLY A 127 -23.59 -0.11 7.87
C GLY A 127 -22.74 -0.03 6.63
N ALA A 128 -21.73 -0.88 6.60
CA ALA A 128 -20.85 -1.08 5.45
C ALA A 128 -20.87 -2.55 5.03
N SER A 129 -20.69 -2.81 3.75
CA SER A 129 -20.55 -4.15 3.19
C SER A 129 -19.29 -4.21 2.34
N THR A 130 -18.60 -5.35 2.39
CA THR A 130 -17.48 -5.65 1.52
C THR A 130 -17.87 -6.75 0.56
N TRP A 131 -17.63 -6.49 -0.72
CA TRP A 131 -17.87 -7.45 -1.79
C TRP A 131 -16.52 -7.88 -2.35
N THR A 132 -16.24 -9.18 -2.34
CA THR A 132 -15.05 -9.74 -2.97
C THR A 132 -15.42 -10.44 -4.25
N LEU A 133 -14.62 -10.31 -5.29
CA LEU A 133 -14.77 -11.11 -6.48
C LEU A 133 -14.42 -12.55 -6.10
N GLY A 134 -15.42 -13.45 -6.17
CA GLY A 134 -15.21 -14.87 -5.88
C GLY A 134 -14.27 -15.50 -6.92
N LEU A 135 -13.71 -16.64 -6.56
CA LEU A 135 -12.99 -17.52 -7.47
C LEU A 135 -13.83 -17.81 -8.71
N ALA A 136 -13.19 -18.16 -9.82
CA ALA A 136 -13.82 -18.31 -11.14
C ALA A 136 -15.15 -19.08 -11.12
N LYS A 137 -15.99 -18.87 -12.11
CA LYS A 137 -17.36 -19.44 -12.22
C LYS A 137 -17.46 -20.97 -11.95
N SER A 138 -16.36 -21.72 -12.11
CA SER A 138 -16.26 -23.14 -11.80
C SER A 138 -16.47 -23.47 -10.32
N ASP A 139 -16.14 -22.55 -9.40
CA ASP A 139 -16.20 -22.82 -7.96
C ASP A 139 -17.53 -22.40 -7.30
N ARG A 140 -18.44 -21.73 -8.05
CA ARG A 140 -19.76 -21.37 -7.54
C ARG A 140 -20.72 -22.54 -7.28
N LYS A 141 -20.36 -23.76 -7.71
CA LYS A 141 -21.19 -24.97 -7.44
C LYS A 141 -20.96 -25.59 -6.07
N SER A 142 -19.98 -25.13 -5.31
CA SER A 142 -19.58 -25.74 -4.03
C SER A 142 -20.18 -25.08 -2.79
N THR A 143 -20.93 -23.99 -2.91
CA THR A 143 -21.57 -23.30 -1.77
C THR A 143 -23.09 -23.35 -1.90
N ARG A 144 -23.63 -24.55 -1.67
CA ARG A 144 -25.02 -24.75 -1.28
C ARG A 144 -25.07 -25.63 -0.04
#